data_4b66ef7113b7164994c332b75f702dc4
#
_entry.id   4b66ef7113b7164994c332b75f702dc4
#
_cell.length_a   1.000
_cell.length_b   1.000
_cell.length_c   1.000
_cell.angle_alpha   90.00
_cell.angle_beta   90.00
_cell.angle_gamma   90.00
#
_symmetry.space_group_name_H-M   'P 1'
#
loop_
_entity.id
_entity.type
_entity.pdbx_description
1 polymer ?
#
loop_
_entity_poly.entity_id
_entity_poly.type
_entity_poly.pdbx_seq_one_letter_code
_entity_poly.pdbx_strand_id
1 'polypeptide(L)'
;MQTKGVVLKDLSQLKKVSCFKKPFLCTSGSFKRTKAFEYLNSNFDLTVWDRVRPNPRFEDMVSAARLFRENDCDFIIGAGGGSVLDSAKMIKLLVTNDEKTALTEPMQDNDIPFFAIPTTSGTGSEATRYSIFYVNENEKYSITHEGFLPDFVLLDADFLKTVPIYQRRCTAMDALCHAIESYWNVKSTDESKALAKRAIELFVQNKDAYMNNEPDGNYGMMMASYYAGKAIDITSTTSAHAMCYNITINCHTAHGHSVSANLKEIWKYMNCHNDRVNDRRGREYVLKTLDEIGVLLGGKNSADGAVIFENLFNEFELSAPVADESLVATFAESVNPSRLLNNPTTLDKSDVLTIYRKVFNFE
;
A
#
# COMPACT_ATOMS: atom_id res chain seq x y z
N MET A 1 -27.42 -2.79 -1.90
CA MET A 1 -25.97 -2.59 -1.66
C MET A 1 -25.28 -2.65 -3.00
N GLN A 2 -24.64 -1.57 -3.42
CA GLN A 2 -23.77 -1.60 -4.61
C GLN A 2 -22.56 -2.49 -4.28
N THR A 3 -22.24 -3.43 -5.16
CA THR A 3 -21.06 -4.31 -4.99
C THR A 3 -19.80 -3.45 -5.17
N LYS A 4 -19.03 -3.26 -4.10
CA LYS A 4 -17.75 -2.56 -4.15
C LYS A 4 -16.65 -3.43 -4.78
N GLY A 5 -15.66 -2.79 -5.41
CA GLY A 5 -14.49 -3.47 -5.97
C GLY A 5 -14.73 -4.27 -7.24
N VAL A 6 -15.68 -3.86 -8.06
CA VAL A 6 -15.93 -4.52 -9.37
C VAL A 6 -14.75 -4.25 -10.29
N VAL A 7 -14.01 -5.31 -10.68
CA VAL A 7 -12.89 -5.20 -11.60
C VAL A 7 -13.39 -5.10 -13.04
N LEU A 8 -13.06 -4.00 -13.69
CA LEU A 8 -13.38 -3.75 -15.10
C LEU A 8 -12.25 -4.27 -16.00
N LYS A 9 -12.62 -4.73 -17.20
CA LYS A 9 -11.65 -5.23 -18.20
C LYS A 9 -10.98 -4.11 -18.99
N ASP A 10 -11.69 -3.03 -19.21
CA ASP A 10 -11.22 -1.87 -19.97
C ASP A 10 -12.06 -0.62 -19.67
N LEU A 11 -11.55 0.56 -20.05
CA LEU A 11 -12.21 1.84 -19.83
C LEU A 11 -13.55 2.01 -20.55
N SER A 12 -13.79 1.26 -21.63
CA SER A 12 -15.06 1.38 -22.37
C SER A 12 -16.25 0.90 -21.54
N GLN A 13 -15.99 0.02 -20.57
CA GLN A 13 -17.01 -0.46 -19.64
C GLN A 13 -17.48 0.66 -18.69
N LEU A 14 -16.66 1.69 -18.44
CA LEU A 14 -17.05 2.82 -17.60
C LEU A 14 -18.35 3.48 -18.10
N LYS A 15 -18.48 3.67 -19.41
CA LYS A 15 -19.73 4.18 -20.02
C LYS A 15 -20.93 3.27 -19.85
N LYS A 16 -20.72 1.97 -19.72
CA LYS A 16 -21.79 0.97 -19.59
C LYS A 16 -22.29 0.84 -18.16
N VAL A 17 -21.40 1.05 -17.19
CA VAL A 17 -21.72 0.91 -15.76
C VAL A 17 -22.15 2.24 -15.12
N SER A 18 -21.99 3.37 -15.83
CA SER A 18 -22.29 4.69 -15.30
C SER A 18 -23.21 5.51 -16.21
N CYS A 19 -24.25 6.10 -15.63
CA CYS A 19 -25.00 7.20 -16.23
C CYS A 19 -24.33 8.56 -15.97
N PHE A 20 -23.14 8.57 -15.39
CA PHE A 20 -22.37 9.74 -14.96
C PHE A 20 -21.79 10.49 -16.15
N LYS A 21 -21.76 11.82 -16.08
CA LYS A 21 -21.40 12.69 -17.20
C LYS A 21 -20.20 13.57 -16.93
N LYS A 22 -20.00 13.98 -15.66
CA LYS A 22 -18.99 14.95 -15.26
C LYS A 22 -17.98 14.33 -14.27
N PRO A 23 -17.03 13.51 -14.73
CA PRO A 23 -16.03 12.92 -13.85
C PRO A 23 -15.06 13.96 -13.34
N PHE A 24 -14.70 13.80 -12.06
CA PHE A 24 -13.55 14.44 -11.45
C PHE A 24 -12.36 13.47 -11.47
N LEU A 25 -11.30 13.82 -12.19
CA LEU A 25 -10.07 13.03 -12.28
C LEU A 25 -9.02 13.55 -11.29
N CYS A 26 -8.79 12.80 -10.23
CA CYS A 26 -7.64 12.97 -9.36
C CYS A 26 -6.47 12.15 -9.92
N THR A 27 -5.36 12.81 -10.27
CA THR A 27 -4.25 12.15 -10.96
C THR A 27 -2.90 12.83 -10.70
N SER A 28 -1.86 12.30 -11.36
CA SER A 28 -0.53 12.90 -11.46
C SER A 28 -0.14 13.15 -12.91
N GLY A 29 0.90 13.95 -13.13
CA GLY A 29 1.33 14.33 -14.48
C GLY A 29 1.71 13.17 -15.39
N SER A 30 2.07 11.99 -14.84
CA SER A 30 2.41 10.81 -15.64
C SER A 30 1.19 10.21 -16.35
N PHE A 31 0.05 10.12 -15.67
CA PHE A 31 -1.17 9.56 -16.25
C PHE A 31 -1.70 10.39 -17.43
N LYS A 32 -1.51 11.71 -17.39
CA LYS A 32 -1.92 12.62 -18.49
C LYS A 32 -1.26 12.31 -19.85
N ARG A 33 -0.19 11.53 -19.86
CA ARG A 33 0.51 11.10 -21.09
C ARG A 33 0.06 9.74 -21.62
N THR A 34 -1.00 9.17 -21.05
CA THR A 34 -1.50 7.84 -21.42
C THR A 34 -2.69 7.92 -22.37
N LYS A 35 -2.89 6.86 -23.16
CA LYS A 35 -4.09 6.69 -23.98
C LYS A 35 -5.38 6.67 -23.14
N ALA A 36 -5.29 6.23 -21.89
CA ALA A 36 -6.42 6.22 -20.96
C ALA A 36 -6.88 7.66 -20.65
N PHE A 37 -5.95 8.59 -20.44
CA PHE A 37 -6.27 9.99 -20.26
C PHE A 37 -6.92 10.59 -21.52
N GLU A 38 -6.36 10.32 -22.70
CA GLU A 38 -6.92 10.78 -23.98
C GLU A 38 -8.36 10.27 -24.16
N TYR A 39 -8.61 8.99 -23.82
CA TYR A 39 -9.95 8.40 -23.85
C TYR A 39 -10.91 9.13 -22.91
N LEU A 40 -10.53 9.34 -21.64
CA LEU A 40 -11.37 10.03 -20.66
C LEU A 40 -11.68 11.46 -21.11
N ASN A 41 -10.68 12.21 -21.54
CA ASN A 41 -10.80 13.60 -21.96
C ASN A 41 -11.66 13.75 -23.24
N SER A 42 -11.66 12.76 -24.13
CA SER A 42 -12.45 12.80 -25.37
C SER A 42 -13.90 12.33 -25.21
N ASN A 43 -14.22 11.65 -24.11
CA ASN A 43 -15.52 10.98 -23.93
C ASN A 43 -16.36 11.54 -22.78
N PHE A 44 -15.79 12.41 -21.95
CA PHE A 44 -16.45 12.98 -20.77
C PHE A 44 -16.16 14.48 -20.65
N ASP A 45 -17.04 15.21 -19.97
CA ASP A 45 -16.81 16.57 -19.49
C ASP A 45 -15.93 16.51 -18.23
N LEU A 46 -14.61 16.43 -18.44
CA LEU A 46 -13.63 16.01 -17.44
C LEU A 46 -13.06 17.20 -16.66
N THR A 47 -13.28 17.24 -15.35
CA THR A 47 -12.55 18.13 -14.44
C THR A 47 -11.30 17.44 -13.92
N VAL A 48 -10.13 18.06 -14.06
CA VAL A 48 -8.84 17.43 -13.72
C VAL A 48 -8.18 18.12 -12.53
N TRP A 49 -7.82 17.33 -11.53
CA TRP A 49 -6.93 17.70 -10.43
C TRP A 49 -5.63 16.88 -10.54
N ASP A 50 -4.53 17.52 -10.91
CA ASP A 50 -3.22 16.89 -11.14
C ASP A 50 -2.11 17.38 -10.20
N ARG A 51 -2.49 17.98 -9.05
CA ARG A 51 -1.59 18.56 -8.07
C ARG A 51 -1.25 17.63 -6.91
N VAL A 52 -1.47 16.32 -7.09
CA VAL A 52 -1.13 15.33 -6.05
C VAL A 52 0.38 15.21 -5.93
N ARG A 53 0.88 15.40 -4.72
CA ARG A 53 2.30 15.25 -4.34
C ARG A 53 2.56 13.86 -3.77
N PRO A 54 3.80 13.37 -3.81
CA PRO A 54 4.24 12.33 -2.88
C PRO A 54 3.94 12.81 -1.44
N ASN A 55 3.44 11.93 -0.58
CA ASN A 55 2.94 12.32 0.75
C ASN A 55 1.81 13.35 0.65
N PRO A 56 0.62 12.94 0.22
CA PRO A 56 -0.47 13.84 -0.13
C PRO A 56 -0.93 14.64 1.09
N ARG A 57 -1.36 15.87 0.87
CA ARG A 57 -1.74 16.80 1.93
C ARG A 57 -3.25 16.99 2.01
N PHE A 58 -3.74 17.08 3.23
CA PHE A 58 -5.15 17.31 3.50
C PHE A 58 -5.68 18.61 2.87
N GLU A 59 -4.90 19.67 2.95
CA GLU A 59 -5.26 20.98 2.41
C GLU A 59 -5.43 20.97 0.88
N ASP A 60 -4.61 20.16 0.19
CA ASP A 60 -4.75 19.95 -1.26
C ASP A 60 -6.04 19.18 -1.57
N MET A 61 -6.42 18.19 -0.75
CA MET A 61 -7.65 17.41 -0.91
C MET A 61 -8.90 18.25 -0.65
N VAL A 62 -8.85 19.14 0.35
CA VAL A 62 -9.91 20.12 0.61
C VAL A 62 -10.12 21.03 -0.61
N SER A 63 -9.03 21.54 -1.18
CA SER A 63 -9.08 22.36 -2.40
C SER A 63 -9.65 21.62 -3.59
N ALA A 64 -9.30 20.33 -3.74
CA ALA A 64 -9.82 19.45 -4.79
C ALA A 64 -11.32 19.16 -4.59
N ALA A 65 -11.79 18.95 -3.35
CA ALA A 65 -13.19 18.74 -3.06
C ALA A 65 -14.04 20.00 -3.34
N ARG A 66 -13.50 21.19 -3.14
CA ARG A 66 -14.15 22.45 -3.55
C ARG A 66 -14.27 22.52 -5.06
N LEU A 67 -13.19 22.21 -5.80
CA LEU A 67 -13.21 22.20 -7.27
C LEU A 67 -14.23 21.18 -7.82
N PHE A 68 -14.38 20.02 -7.17
CA PHE A 68 -15.41 19.03 -7.51
C PHE A 68 -16.82 19.67 -7.45
N ARG A 69 -17.15 20.36 -6.35
CA ARG A 69 -18.45 21.01 -6.16
C ARG A 69 -18.69 22.16 -7.14
N GLU A 70 -17.69 23.00 -7.37
CA GLU A 70 -17.77 24.16 -8.27
C GLU A 70 -18.03 23.79 -9.72
N ASN A 71 -17.64 22.56 -10.13
CA ASN A 71 -17.85 22.05 -11.48
C ASN A 71 -19.02 21.07 -11.57
N ASP A 72 -19.85 20.92 -10.54
CA ASP A 72 -20.98 19.98 -10.50
C ASP A 72 -20.56 18.55 -10.93
N CYS A 73 -19.37 18.09 -10.51
CA CYS A 73 -18.92 16.74 -10.82
C CYS A 73 -19.82 15.69 -10.14
N ASP A 74 -19.98 14.53 -10.76
CA ASP A 74 -20.94 13.50 -10.33
C ASP A 74 -20.30 12.14 -9.99
N PHE A 75 -19.00 11.95 -10.28
CA PHE A 75 -18.21 10.82 -9.80
C PHE A 75 -16.71 11.12 -9.77
N ILE A 76 -15.93 10.28 -9.06
CA ILE A 76 -14.49 10.45 -8.90
C ILE A 76 -13.75 9.32 -9.60
N ILE A 77 -12.71 9.67 -10.35
CA ILE A 77 -11.70 8.76 -10.89
C ILE A 77 -10.39 9.09 -10.19
N GLY A 78 -9.81 8.12 -9.46
CA GLY A 78 -8.44 8.18 -8.96
C GLY A 78 -7.52 7.40 -9.89
N ALA A 79 -6.61 8.07 -10.61
CA ALA A 79 -5.72 7.41 -11.57
C ALA A 79 -4.26 7.72 -11.25
N GLY A 80 -3.56 6.76 -10.63
CA GLY A 80 -2.18 6.94 -10.17
C GLY A 80 -1.69 5.89 -9.18
N GLY A 81 -0.58 6.16 -8.53
CA GLY A 81 -0.09 5.35 -7.41
C GLY A 81 -0.86 5.62 -6.11
N GLY A 82 -0.42 5.00 -4.99
CA GLY A 82 -1.09 5.08 -3.70
C GLY A 82 -1.45 6.49 -3.26
N SER A 83 -0.54 7.46 -3.36
CA SER A 83 -0.81 8.86 -2.99
C SER A 83 -1.99 9.47 -3.75
N VAL A 84 -2.15 9.12 -5.03
CA VAL A 84 -3.29 9.60 -5.84
C VAL A 84 -4.58 8.92 -5.42
N LEU A 85 -4.55 7.61 -5.21
CA LEU A 85 -5.74 6.86 -4.79
C LEU A 85 -6.21 7.28 -3.40
N ASP A 86 -5.28 7.47 -2.46
CA ASP A 86 -5.58 7.96 -1.11
C ASP A 86 -6.15 9.37 -1.12
N SER A 87 -5.62 10.24 -2.00
CA SER A 87 -6.22 11.58 -2.22
C SER A 87 -7.64 11.48 -2.76
N ALA A 88 -7.88 10.65 -3.79
CA ALA A 88 -9.19 10.49 -4.39
C ALA A 88 -10.24 9.97 -3.39
N LYS A 89 -9.86 9.02 -2.53
CA LYS A 89 -10.68 8.51 -1.44
C LYS A 89 -11.10 9.62 -0.47
N MET A 90 -10.14 10.40 -0.01
CA MET A 90 -10.42 11.48 0.93
C MET A 90 -11.23 12.60 0.29
N ILE A 91 -10.93 12.98 -0.96
CA ILE A 91 -11.72 13.95 -1.73
C ILE A 91 -13.18 13.51 -1.81
N LYS A 92 -13.46 12.22 -2.08
CA LYS A 92 -14.82 11.68 -2.12
C LYS A 92 -15.62 12.03 -0.87
N LEU A 93 -15.06 11.79 0.31
CA LEU A 93 -15.74 12.09 1.57
C LEU A 93 -15.83 13.59 1.82
N LEU A 94 -14.77 14.36 1.53
CA LEU A 94 -14.74 15.81 1.74
C LEU A 94 -15.74 16.58 0.86
N VAL A 95 -16.26 15.98 -0.22
CA VAL A 95 -17.28 16.61 -1.05
C VAL A 95 -18.57 16.91 -0.26
N THR A 96 -18.92 16.05 0.70
CA THR A 96 -20.16 16.13 1.48
C THR A 96 -19.96 16.33 2.98
N ASN A 97 -18.74 16.23 3.47
CA ASN A 97 -18.41 16.43 4.89
C ASN A 97 -17.71 17.79 5.11
N ASP A 98 -17.91 18.36 6.29
CA ASP A 98 -17.24 19.62 6.67
C ASP A 98 -15.75 19.39 6.87
N GLU A 99 -14.93 20.12 6.14
CA GLU A 99 -13.46 20.06 6.21
C GLU A 99 -12.90 20.39 7.59
N LYS A 100 -13.63 21.19 8.39
CA LYS A 100 -13.17 21.62 9.73
C LYS A 100 -13.29 20.51 10.77
N THR A 101 -14.25 19.60 10.60
CA THR A 101 -14.52 18.51 11.53
C THR A 101 -14.08 17.13 11.00
N ALA A 102 -13.71 17.03 9.73
CA ALA A 102 -13.35 15.76 9.06
C ALA A 102 -12.22 14.98 9.72
N LEU A 103 -11.34 15.62 10.49
CA LEU A 103 -10.24 14.98 11.22
C LEU A 103 -10.59 14.66 12.69
N THR A 104 -11.67 15.21 13.23
CA THR A 104 -12.05 15.10 14.66
C THR A 104 -13.36 14.37 14.87
N GLU A 105 -14.23 14.33 13.85
CA GLU A 105 -15.54 13.70 13.89
C GLU A 105 -15.67 12.60 12.84
N PRO A 106 -16.51 11.58 13.05
CA PRO A 106 -16.77 10.56 12.05
C PRO A 106 -17.38 11.15 10.79
N MET A 107 -16.72 10.97 9.65
CA MET A 107 -17.28 11.36 8.34
C MET A 107 -18.42 10.43 7.94
N GLN A 108 -19.41 10.98 7.23
CA GLN A 108 -20.49 10.22 6.64
C GLN A 108 -20.11 9.78 5.22
N ASP A 109 -20.49 8.55 4.84
CA ASP A 109 -20.37 8.10 3.45
C ASP A 109 -21.36 8.86 2.55
N ASN A 110 -21.13 8.80 1.28
CA ASN A 110 -21.98 9.41 0.25
C ASN A 110 -22.12 8.48 -0.96
N ASP A 111 -23.11 8.78 -1.80
CA ASP A 111 -23.41 8.00 -3.01
C ASP A 111 -22.56 8.39 -4.22
N ILE A 112 -21.51 9.20 -4.05
CA ILE A 112 -20.59 9.57 -5.13
C ILE A 112 -19.78 8.34 -5.51
N PRO A 113 -19.89 7.83 -6.74
CA PRO A 113 -19.13 6.65 -7.14
C PRO A 113 -17.64 6.96 -7.25
N PHE A 114 -16.82 5.96 -6.89
CA PHE A 114 -15.38 6.04 -6.96
C PHE A 114 -14.83 4.94 -7.87
N PHE A 115 -14.03 5.35 -8.85
CA PHE A 115 -13.36 4.49 -9.81
C PHE A 115 -11.83 4.61 -9.63
N ALA A 116 -11.17 3.50 -9.32
CA ALA A 116 -9.74 3.45 -9.10
C ALA A 116 -8.98 2.85 -10.30
N ILE A 117 -7.92 3.53 -10.73
CA ILE A 117 -6.99 3.09 -11.77
C ILE A 117 -5.57 3.12 -11.18
N PRO A 118 -5.09 2.03 -10.54
CA PRO A 118 -3.72 1.97 -10.05
C PRO A 118 -2.72 1.99 -11.22
N THR A 119 -1.67 2.78 -11.09
CA THR A 119 -0.57 2.85 -12.06
C THR A 119 0.76 2.35 -11.50
N THR A 120 0.72 1.77 -10.31
CA THR A 120 1.83 1.08 -9.63
C THR A 120 1.33 -0.23 -9.06
N SER A 121 2.22 -1.19 -8.85
CA SER A 121 1.91 -2.52 -8.32
C SER A 121 2.57 -2.73 -6.95
N GLY A 122 2.10 -2.02 -5.93
CA GLY A 122 2.72 -2.08 -4.60
C GLY A 122 1.73 -1.88 -3.46
N THR A 123 1.11 -0.71 -3.41
CA THR A 123 0.31 -0.29 -2.26
C THR A 123 -1.00 -1.05 -2.10
N GLY A 124 -1.58 -1.56 -3.20
CA GLY A 124 -2.92 -2.16 -3.19
C GLY A 124 -4.02 -1.21 -2.71
N SER A 125 -3.79 0.12 -2.79
CA SER A 125 -4.75 1.11 -2.28
C SER A 125 -6.11 1.01 -2.95
N GLU A 126 -6.17 0.57 -4.21
CA GLU A 126 -7.42 0.30 -4.93
C GLU A 126 -8.28 -0.81 -4.31
N ALA A 127 -7.74 -1.54 -3.34
CA ALA A 127 -8.42 -2.66 -2.66
C ALA A 127 -8.57 -2.43 -1.15
N THR A 128 -8.30 -1.23 -0.63
CA THR A 128 -8.28 -0.95 0.80
C THR A 128 -9.23 0.18 1.21
N ARG A 129 -9.69 0.11 2.47
CA ARG A 129 -10.46 1.15 3.17
C ARG A 129 -9.58 2.21 3.85
N TYR A 130 -8.31 2.28 3.50
CA TYR A 130 -7.35 3.23 4.09
C TYR A 130 -7.13 4.42 3.16
N SER A 131 -6.95 5.60 3.76
CA SER A 131 -6.38 6.78 3.11
C SER A 131 -5.29 7.34 4.02
N ILE A 132 -4.10 7.53 3.46
CA ILE A 132 -2.93 8.01 4.17
C ILE A 132 -2.55 9.37 3.61
N PHE A 133 -2.45 10.37 4.50
CA PHE A 133 -2.12 11.74 4.12
C PHE A 133 -1.44 12.48 5.27
N TYR A 134 -1.04 13.72 5.02
CA TYR A 134 -0.37 14.57 5.98
C TYR A 134 -1.17 15.86 6.20
N VAL A 135 -1.16 16.32 7.46
CA VAL A 135 -1.67 17.63 7.86
C VAL A 135 -0.45 18.49 8.21
N ASN A 136 -0.39 19.72 7.76
CA ASN A 136 0.71 20.65 8.04
C ASN A 136 2.10 20.10 7.73
N GLU A 137 2.44 19.37 6.81
CA GLU A 137 3.74 18.81 6.40
C GLU A 137 4.26 17.63 7.24
N ASN A 138 3.96 17.55 8.54
CA ASN A 138 4.64 16.65 9.46
C ASN A 138 3.71 15.65 10.15
N GLU A 139 2.42 15.92 10.22
CA GLU A 139 1.49 15.09 10.97
C GLU A 139 0.80 14.08 10.04
N LYS A 140 1.18 12.81 10.17
CA LYS A 140 0.65 11.72 9.36
C LYS A 140 -0.66 11.19 9.91
N TYR A 141 -1.68 11.17 9.07
CA TYR A 141 -2.96 10.54 9.33
C TYR A 141 -3.13 9.25 8.52
N SER A 142 -3.81 8.30 9.12
CA SER A 142 -4.28 7.09 8.46
C SER A 142 -5.74 6.89 8.88
N ILE A 143 -6.65 7.19 7.98
CA ILE A 143 -8.09 7.06 8.20
C ILE A 143 -8.59 5.79 7.53
N THR A 144 -9.49 5.10 8.22
CA THR A 144 -10.19 3.92 7.69
C THR A 144 -11.67 4.26 7.54
N HIS A 145 -12.24 4.05 6.34
CA HIS A 145 -13.64 4.33 6.09
C HIS A 145 -14.20 3.43 4.99
N GLU A 146 -15.41 2.89 5.16
CA GLU A 146 -16.06 2.00 4.17
C GLU A 146 -16.25 2.68 2.81
N GLY A 147 -16.53 3.98 2.79
CA GLY A 147 -16.66 4.78 1.59
C GLY A 147 -15.37 4.94 0.77
N PHE A 148 -14.21 4.52 1.29
CA PHE A 148 -12.93 4.54 0.58
C PHE A 148 -12.77 3.36 -0.38
N LEU A 149 -13.52 2.26 -0.18
CA LEU A 149 -13.50 1.18 -1.17
C LEU A 149 -14.08 1.67 -2.49
N PRO A 150 -13.34 1.53 -3.59
CA PRO A 150 -13.85 1.91 -4.89
C PRO A 150 -15.04 1.04 -5.31
N ASP A 151 -15.97 1.62 -6.06
CA ASP A 151 -17.05 0.87 -6.69
C ASP A 151 -16.50 0.06 -7.87
N PHE A 152 -15.57 0.65 -8.62
CA PHE A 152 -14.94 0.03 -9.77
C PHE A 152 -13.42 0.17 -9.72
N VAL A 153 -12.71 -0.86 -10.21
CA VAL A 153 -11.25 -0.89 -10.31
C VAL A 153 -10.86 -1.30 -11.74
N LEU A 154 -9.93 -0.58 -12.36
CA LEU A 154 -9.31 -1.00 -13.62
C LEU A 154 -7.88 -1.46 -13.36
N LEU A 155 -7.62 -2.74 -13.54
CA LEU A 155 -6.29 -3.33 -13.43
C LEU A 155 -5.68 -3.50 -14.83
N ASP A 156 -5.07 -2.42 -15.33
CA ASP A 156 -4.42 -2.40 -16.64
C ASP A 156 -2.90 -2.35 -16.48
N ALA A 157 -2.24 -3.46 -16.80
CA ALA A 157 -0.80 -3.63 -16.66
C ALA A 157 0.03 -2.74 -17.61
N ASP A 158 -0.58 -2.17 -18.64
CA ASP A 158 0.09 -1.24 -19.55
C ASP A 158 0.60 0.01 -18.84
N PHE A 159 -0.04 0.42 -17.73
CA PHE A 159 0.44 1.53 -16.91
C PHE A 159 1.79 1.24 -16.25
N LEU A 160 2.14 -0.03 -16.05
CA LEU A 160 3.42 -0.41 -15.43
C LEU A 160 4.61 -0.33 -16.38
N LYS A 161 4.39 -0.25 -17.69
CA LYS A 161 5.46 -0.24 -18.69
C LYS A 161 6.44 0.93 -18.54
N THR A 162 5.97 2.06 -18.00
CA THR A 162 6.76 3.28 -17.85
C THR A 162 7.23 3.55 -16.42
N VAL A 163 7.00 2.64 -15.49
CA VAL A 163 7.46 2.76 -14.10
C VAL A 163 8.98 2.63 -14.05
N PRO A 164 9.72 3.62 -13.49
CA PRO A 164 11.17 3.55 -13.36
C PRO A 164 11.63 2.32 -12.59
N ILE A 165 12.78 1.75 -12.93
CA ILE A 165 13.25 0.47 -12.38
C ILE A 165 13.35 0.47 -10.85
N TYR A 166 13.88 1.52 -10.24
CA TYR A 166 13.93 1.64 -8.78
C TYR A 166 12.53 1.60 -8.17
N GLN A 167 11.57 2.37 -8.73
CA GLN A 167 10.20 2.38 -8.25
C GLN A 167 9.52 1.03 -8.46
N ARG A 168 9.81 0.34 -9.57
CA ARG A 168 9.34 -1.02 -9.87
C ARG A 168 9.79 -2.01 -8.80
N ARG A 169 11.06 -1.99 -8.42
CA ARG A 169 11.66 -2.80 -7.35
C ARG A 169 11.00 -2.52 -6.00
N CYS A 170 10.90 -1.24 -5.64
CA CYS A 170 10.31 -0.83 -4.37
C CYS A 170 8.84 -1.24 -4.26
N THR A 171 8.04 -1.04 -5.32
CA THR A 171 6.62 -1.39 -5.27
C THR A 171 6.39 -2.90 -5.25
N ALA A 172 7.19 -3.69 -5.97
CA ALA A 172 7.11 -5.14 -5.89
C ALA A 172 7.40 -5.65 -4.46
N MET A 173 8.44 -5.13 -3.83
CA MET A 173 8.76 -5.49 -2.44
C MET A 173 7.68 -5.02 -1.47
N ASP A 174 7.05 -3.86 -1.70
CA ASP A 174 5.94 -3.38 -0.91
C ASP A 174 4.75 -4.35 -0.94
N ALA A 175 4.35 -4.80 -2.14
CA ALA A 175 3.30 -5.80 -2.29
C ALA A 175 3.63 -7.13 -1.58
N LEU A 176 4.88 -7.59 -1.68
CA LEU A 176 5.32 -8.78 -0.96
C LEU A 176 5.28 -8.59 0.55
N CYS A 177 5.74 -7.43 1.05
CA CYS A 177 5.68 -7.11 2.48
C CYS A 177 4.24 -7.06 2.99
N HIS A 178 3.32 -6.43 2.26
CA HIS A 178 1.90 -6.42 2.60
C HIS A 178 1.34 -7.85 2.74
N ALA A 179 1.64 -8.71 1.78
CA ALA A 179 1.18 -10.09 1.80
C ALA A 179 1.77 -10.88 2.99
N ILE A 180 3.07 -10.77 3.24
CA ILE A 180 3.76 -11.43 4.35
C ILE A 180 3.20 -10.93 5.68
N GLU A 181 3.12 -9.60 5.88
CA GLU A 181 2.62 -9.02 7.12
C GLU A 181 1.15 -9.36 7.38
N SER A 182 0.30 -9.41 6.34
CA SER A 182 -1.07 -9.87 6.49
C SER A 182 -1.15 -11.35 6.88
N TYR A 183 -0.28 -12.19 6.29
CA TYR A 183 -0.30 -13.64 6.54
C TYR A 183 0.02 -13.99 7.99
N TRP A 184 1.04 -13.35 8.59
CA TRP A 184 1.45 -13.61 9.98
C TRP A 184 0.74 -12.75 11.01
N ASN A 185 -0.10 -11.78 10.61
CA ASN A 185 -0.77 -10.85 11.51
C ASN A 185 -1.58 -11.58 12.59
N VAL A 186 -1.57 -11.06 13.82
CA VAL A 186 -2.40 -11.63 14.92
C VAL A 186 -3.90 -11.57 14.62
N LYS A 187 -4.32 -10.71 13.69
CA LYS A 187 -5.71 -10.57 13.21
C LYS A 187 -5.99 -11.37 11.94
N SER A 188 -5.02 -12.16 11.46
CA SER A 188 -5.23 -12.93 10.22
C SER A 188 -6.36 -13.93 10.36
N THR A 189 -7.15 -14.03 9.30
CA THR A 189 -8.26 -14.97 9.11
C THR A 189 -7.92 -15.94 8.00
N ASP A 190 -8.70 -17.00 7.82
CA ASP A 190 -8.52 -17.92 6.69
C ASP A 190 -8.65 -17.20 5.35
N GLU A 191 -9.59 -16.22 5.26
CA GLU A 191 -9.76 -15.39 4.08
C GLU A 191 -8.53 -14.52 3.80
N SER A 192 -8.04 -13.78 4.79
CA SER A 192 -6.85 -12.93 4.60
C SER A 192 -5.60 -13.75 4.28
N LYS A 193 -5.43 -14.93 4.90
CA LYS A 193 -4.35 -15.85 4.57
C LYS A 193 -4.44 -16.39 3.15
N ALA A 194 -5.64 -16.73 2.66
CA ALA A 194 -5.83 -17.17 1.28
C ALA A 194 -5.48 -16.07 0.27
N LEU A 195 -5.88 -14.83 0.54
CA LEU A 195 -5.55 -13.66 -0.29
C LEU A 195 -4.04 -13.37 -0.27
N ALA A 196 -3.42 -13.36 0.91
CA ALA A 196 -1.99 -13.13 1.08
C ALA A 196 -1.15 -14.24 0.43
N LYS A 197 -1.56 -15.51 0.59
CA LYS A 197 -0.95 -16.63 -0.11
C LYS A 197 -0.97 -16.44 -1.62
N ARG A 198 -2.13 -16.06 -2.17
CA ARG A 198 -2.27 -15.83 -3.61
C ARG A 198 -1.36 -14.68 -4.07
N ALA A 199 -1.21 -13.62 -3.28
CA ALA A 199 -0.30 -12.50 -3.57
C ALA A 199 1.17 -12.97 -3.59
N ILE A 200 1.61 -13.76 -2.60
CA ILE A 200 2.99 -14.31 -2.55
C ILE A 200 3.25 -15.23 -3.76
N GLU A 201 2.33 -16.14 -4.07
CA GLU A 201 2.45 -17.06 -5.22
C GLU A 201 2.59 -16.27 -6.54
N LEU A 202 1.76 -15.25 -6.74
CA LEU A 202 1.83 -14.40 -7.94
C LEU A 202 3.14 -13.60 -8.00
N PHE A 203 3.62 -13.07 -6.87
CA PHE A 203 4.91 -12.41 -6.80
C PHE A 203 6.04 -13.36 -7.23
N VAL A 204 6.14 -14.53 -6.60
CA VAL A 204 7.20 -15.51 -6.89
C VAL A 204 7.17 -15.96 -8.35
N GLN A 205 5.99 -16.19 -8.91
CA GLN A 205 5.82 -16.62 -10.29
C GLN A 205 6.19 -15.55 -11.33
N ASN A 206 6.03 -14.28 -10.99
CA ASN A 206 6.11 -13.20 -11.97
C ASN A 206 7.26 -12.20 -11.74
N LYS A 207 8.03 -12.30 -10.65
CA LYS A 207 9.05 -11.30 -10.29
C LYS A 207 10.07 -11.04 -11.40
N ASP A 208 10.57 -12.09 -12.05
CA ASP A 208 11.60 -11.97 -13.08
C ASP A 208 11.03 -11.34 -14.36
N ALA A 209 9.89 -11.84 -14.83
CA ALA A 209 9.17 -11.26 -15.98
C ALA A 209 8.75 -9.81 -15.72
N TYR A 210 8.35 -9.50 -14.47
CA TYR A 210 8.04 -8.13 -14.06
C TYR A 210 9.28 -7.23 -14.10
N MET A 211 10.43 -7.67 -13.58
CA MET A 211 11.68 -6.88 -13.65
C MET A 211 12.13 -6.65 -15.08
N ASN A 212 11.89 -7.60 -15.97
CA ASN A 212 12.14 -7.48 -17.42
C ASN A 212 11.09 -6.64 -18.17
N ASN A 213 10.07 -6.13 -17.46
CA ASN A 213 8.97 -5.34 -18.04
C ASN A 213 8.15 -6.12 -19.09
N GLU A 214 8.00 -7.41 -18.91
CA GLU A 214 7.19 -8.28 -19.77
C GLU A 214 5.69 -8.10 -19.44
N PRO A 215 4.79 -8.14 -20.43
CA PRO A 215 3.36 -7.89 -20.22
C PRO A 215 2.72 -8.83 -19.18
N ASP A 216 3.00 -10.13 -19.25
CA ASP A 216 2.45 -11.12 -18.32
C ASP A 216 3.00 -10.93 -16.89
N GLY A 217 4.30 -10.59 -16.78
CA GLY A 217 4.94 -10.24 -15.52
C GLY A 217 4.33 -8.98 -14.88
N ASN A 218 4.08 -7.96 -15.69
CA ASN A 218 3.41 -6.74 -15.25
C ASN A 218 1.99 -7.04 -14.73
N TYR A 219 1.21 -7.85 -15.46
CA TYR A 219 -0.14 -8.23 -15.02
C TYR A 219 -0.11 -9.08 -13.76
N GLY A 220 0.78 -10.07 -13.68
CA GLY A 220 0.95 -10.92 -12.51
C GLY A 220 1.31 -10.12 -11.26
N MET A 221 2.21 -9.14 -11.37
CA MET A 221 2.59 -8.28 -10.25
C MET A 221 1.48 -7.30 -9.86
N MET A 222 0.72 -6.76 -10.81
CA MET A 222 -0.46 -5.93 -10.51
C MET A 222 -1.50 -6.74 -9.73
N MET A 223 -1.75 -7.97 -10.13
CA MET A 223 -2.65 -8.88 -9.39
C MET A 223 -2.10 -9.24 -8.01
N ALA A 224 -0.78 -9.44 -7.86
CA ALA A 224 -0.15 -9.68 -6.55
C ALA A 224 -0.41 -8.49 -5.60
N SER A 225 -0.18 -7.26 -6.06
CA SER A 225 -0.47 -6.04 -5.30
C SER A 225 -1.95 -5.93 -4.91
N TYR A 226 -2.86 -6.19 -5.83
CA TYR A 226 -4.30 -6.16 -5.57
C TYR A 226 -4.74 -7.16 -4.49
N TYR A 227 -4.26 -8.41 -4.56
CA TYR A 227 -4.56 -9.43 -3.54
C TYR A 227 -3.90 -9.09 -2.20
N ALA A 228 -2.68 -8.56 -2.19
CA ALA A 228 -2.02 -8.08 -0.98
C ALA A 228 -2.82 -6.93 -0.34
N GLY A 229 -3.31 -5.98 -1.14
CA GLY A 229 -4.21 -4.92 -0.69
C GLY A 229 -5.47 -5.45 -0.03
N LYS A 230 -6.16 -6.41 -0.67
CA LYS A 230 -7.33 -7.08 -0.07
C LYS A 230 -7.00 -7.79 1.25
N ALA A 231 -5.83 -8.39 1.36
CA ALA A 231 -5.41 -9.08 2.57
C ALA A 231 -5.19 -8.09 3.73
N ILE A 232 -4.46 -6.98 3.49
CA ILE A 232 -4.23 -5.96 4.54
C ILE A 232 -5.49 -5.14 4.84
N ASP A 233 -6.46 -5.07 3.96
CA ASP A 233 -7.76 -4.45 4.28
C ASP A 233 -8.47 -5.18 5.42
N ILE A 234 -8.29 -6.49 5.52
CA ILE A 234 -8.83 -7.32 6.61
C ILE A 234 -7.96 -7.20 7.88
N THR A 235 -6.63 -7.25 7.76
CA THR A 235 -5.72 -7.44 8.91
C THR A 235 -5.02 -6.17 9.37
N SER A 236 -4.87 -5.16 8.51
CA SER A 236 -3.84 -4.12 8.59
C SER A 236 -2.42 -4.69 8.41
N THR A 237 -1.41 -3.81 8.49
CA THR A 237 0.01 -4.17 8.47
C THR A 237 0.56 -4.35 9.90
N THR A 238 1.83 -4.75 10.03
CA THR A 238 2.50 -5.01 11.30
C THR A 238 3.70 -4.08 11.54
N SER A 239 4.75 -4.60 12.15
CA SER A 239 5.92 -3.83 12.59
C SER A 239 6.77 -3.26 11.46
N ALA A 240 6.89 -3.94 10.31
CA ALA A 240 7.72 -3.42 9.22
C ALA A 240 7.19 -2.09 8.68
N HIS A 241 5.87 -2.00 8.50
CA HIS A 241 5.21 -0.75 8.11
C HIS A 241 5.13 0.26 9.26
N ALA A 242 5.04 -0.17 10.52
CA ALA A 242 5.08 0.75 11.65
C ALA A 242 6.45 1.46 11.77
N MET A 243 7.52 0.77 11.42
CA MET A 243 8.89 1.26 11.52
C MET A 243 9.40 2.02 10.28
N CYS A 244 8.73 1.92 9.12
CA CYS A 244 9.27 2.47 7.86
C CYS A 244 9.22 4.00 7.74
N TYR A 245 8.38 4.70 8.51
CA TYR A 245 8.03 6.09 8.23
C TYR A 245 9.20 7.06 8.33
N ASN A 246 9.97 6.98 9.40
CA ASN A 246 11.13 7.85 9.59
C ASN A 246 12.24 7.55 8.57
N ILE A 247 12.40 6.29 8.20
CA ILE A 247 13.33 5.90 7.14
C ILE A 247 12.91 6.56 5.82
N THR A 248 11.64 6.43 5.45
CA THR A 248 11.11 7.01 4.20
C THR A 248 11.34 8.53 4.13
N ILE A 249 11.07 9.24 5.22
CA ILE A 249 11.16 10.70 5.25
C ILE A 249 12.61 11.18 5.32
N ASN A 250 13.38 10.64 6.25
CA ASN A 250 14.70 11.18 6.60
C ASN A 250 15.83 10.59 5.75
N CYS A 251 15.68 9.37 5.24
CA CYS A 251 16.69 8.72 4.39
C CYS A 251 16.34 8.84 2.89
N HIS A 252 15.26 9.54 2.53
CA HIS A 252 14.81 9.74 1.15
C HIS A 252 14.68 8.45 0.33
N THR A 253 14.32 7.35 1.00
CA THR A 253 14.05 6.05 0.35
C THR A 253 12.58 5.94 -0.02
N ALA A 254 12.28 5.19 -1.07
CA ALA A 254 10.89 4.87 -1.40
C ALA A 254 10.24 4.03 -0.29
N HIS A 255 8.92 4.14 -0.13
CA HIS A 255 8.17 3.46 0.94
C HIS A 255 8.44 1.95 1.00
N GLY A 256 8.24 1.23 -0.10
CA GLY A 256 8.46 -0.22 -0.14
C GLY A 256 9.92 -0.63 0.10
N HIS A 257 10.90 0.23 -0.24
CA HIS A 257 12.30 0.03 0.13
C HIS A 257 12.46 0.08 1.66
N SER A 258 11.92 1.12 2.31
CA SER A 258 11.98 1.27 3.77
C SER A 258 11.29 0.12 4.50
N VAL A 259 10.12 -0.32 4.00
CA VAL A 259 9.38 -1.44 4.58
C VAL A 259 10.17 -2.75 4.46
N SER A 260 10.70 -3.05 3.28
CA SER A 260 11.43 -4.29 3.04
C SER A 260 12.75 -4.38 3.81
N ALA A 261 13.44 -3.25 3.99
CA ALA A 261 14.63 -3.17 4.83
C ALA A 261 14.32 -3.54 6.31
N ASN A 262 13.18 -3.07 6.83
CA ASN A 262 12.72 -3.44 8.18
C ASN A 262 12.27 -4.90 8.25
N LEU A 263 11.44 -5.36 7.28
CA LEU A 263 10.87 -6.70 7.32
C LEU A 263 11.95 -7.78 7.32
N LYS A 264 13.03 -7.58 6.58
CA LYS A 264 14.21 -8.43 6.55
C LYS A 264 14.76 -8.72 7.96
N GLU A 265 14.94 -7.68 8.76
CA GLU A 265 15.52 -7.84 10.10
C GLU A 265 14.47 -8.26 11.14
N ILE A 266 13.20 -7.83 10.98
CA ILE A 266 12.10 -8.27 11.83
C ILE A 266 11.86 -9.77 11.70
N TRP A 267 11.90 -10.33 10.48
CA TRP A 267 11.72 -11.77 10.29
C TRP A 267 12.83 -12.58 10.95
N LYS A 268 14.10 -12.15 10.80
CA LYS A 268 15.23 -12.76 11.50
C LYS A 268 15.07 -12.67 13.03
N TYR A 269 14.62 -11.51 13.52
CA TYR A 269 14.33 -11.31 14.95
C TYR A 269 13.27 -12.32 15.44
N MET A 270 12.16 -12.46 14.75
CA MET A 270 11.08 -13.40 15.12
C MET A 270 11.56 -14.85 15.15
N ASN A 271 12.42 -15.26 14.22
CA ASN A 271 13.01 -16.61 14.21
C ASN A 271 13.87 -16.89 15.46
N CYS A 272 14.53 -15.86 16.01
CA CYS A 272 15.37 -16.00 17.20
C CYS A 272 14.60 -15.86 18.53
N HIS A 273 13.43 -15.19 18.53
CA HIS A 273 12.68 -14.84 19.73
C HIS A 273 11.29 -15.47 19.77
N ASN A 274 11.22 -16.74 19.49
CA ASN A 274 9.98 -17.52 19.45
C ASN A 274 9.33 -17.76 20.83
N ASP A 275 10.02 -17.42 21.91
CA ASP A 275 9.54 -17.36 23.28
C ASP A 275 8.71 -16.09 23.57
N ARG A 276 8.80 -15.07 22.72
CA ARG A 276 8.10 -13.78 22.86
C ARG A 276 6.82 -13.69 22.02
N VAL A 277 6.24 -14.81 21.62
CA VAL A 277 4.97 -14.85 20.88
C VAL A 277 3.83 -14.28 21.71
N ASN A 278 3.05 -13.34 21.12
CA ASN A 278 1.89 -12.70 21.74
C ASN A 278 0.56 -13.04 21.04
N ASP A 279 0.60 -13.86 20.01
CA ASP A 279 -0.60 -14.28 19.29
C ASP A 279 -1.44 -15.25 20.16
N ARG A 280 -2.74 -14.98 20.28
CA ARG A 280 -3.68 -15.78 21.09
C ARG A 280 -3.81 -17.22 20.59
N ARG A 281 -3.47 -17.51 19.34
CA ARG A 281 -3.47 -18.85 18.74
C ARG A 281 -2.29 -19.70 19.22
N GLY A 282 -1.33 -19.08 19.89
CA GLY A 282 -0.21 -19.74 20.54
C GLY A 282 1.04 -19.89 19.67
N ARG A 283 2.13 -20.26 20.33
CA ARG A 283 3.48 -20.33 19.75
C ARG A 283 3.55 -21.30 18.56
N GLU A 284 2.97 -22.49 18.68
CA GLU A 284 3.00 -23.50 17.61
C GLU A 284 2.32 -23.01 16.32
N TYR A 285 1.20 -22.29 16.47
CA TYR A 285 0.52 -21.65 15.35
C TYR A 285 1.40 -20.62 14.65
N VAL A 286 2.09 -19.78 15.42
CA VAL A 286 2.97 -18.75 14.85
C VAL A 286 4.15 -19.38 14.11
N LEU A 287 4.83 -20.36 14.72
CA LEU A 287 5.95 -21.05 14.09
C LEU A 287 5.52 -21.72 12.77
N LYS A 288 4.40 -22.45 12.80
CA LYS A 288 3.82 -23.04 11.60
C LYS A 288 3.50 -21.98 10.53
N THR A 289 2.94 -20.83 10.93
CA THR A 289 2.61 -19.74 10.01
C THR A 289 3.87 -19.17 9.36
N LEU A 290 4.94 -18.96 10.11
CA LEU A 290 6.22 -18.48 9.59
C LEU A 290 6.85 -19.51 8.63
N ASP A 291 6.77 -20.80 8.95
CA ASP A 291 7.24 -21.89 8.06
C ASP A 291 6.42 -21.94 6.75
N GLU A 292 5.09 -21.76 6.83
CA GLU A 292 4.21 -21.69 5.66
C GLU A 292 4.64 -20.56 4.71
N ILE A 293 4.98 -19.38 5.23
CA ILE A 293 5.49 -18.26 4.43
C ILE A 293 6.84 -18.60 3.81
N GLY A 294 7.74 -19.22 4.58
CA GLY A 294 9.04 -19.67 4.05
C GLY A 294 8.90 -20.63 2.88
N VAL A 295 7.97 -21.57 2.98
CA VAL A 295 7.65 -22.54 1.91
C VAL A 295 7.05 -21.83 0.69
N LEU A 296 6.16 -20.85 0.89
CA LEU A 296 5.57 -20.08 -0.21
C LEU A 296 6.62 -19.28 -1.00
N LEU A 297 7.71 -18.86 -0.35
CA LEU A 297 8.84 -18.21 -1.03
C LEU A 297 9.80 -19.19 -1.72
N GLY A 298 9.61 -20.52 -1.54
CA GLY A 298 10.44 -21.55 -2.13
C GLY A 298 11.49 -22.17 -1.19
N GLY A 299 11.46 -21.82 0.11
CA GLY A 299 12.26 -22.41 1.16
C GLY A 299 11.64 -23.68 1.76
N LYS A 300 12.27 -24.20 2.79
CA LYS A 300 11.80 -25.39 3.55
C LYS A 300 11.08 -25.01 4.85
N ASN A 301 11.39 -23.84 5.39
CA ASN A 301 10.91 -23.34 6.67
C ASN A 301 11.10 -21.82 6.77
N SER A 302 10.78 -21.23 7.92
CA SER A 302 10.89 -19.80 8.19
C SER A 302 12.32 -19.25 8.05
N ALA A 303 13.33 -20.01 8.46
CA ALA A 303 14.74 -19.59 8.38
C ALA A 303 15.17 -19.44 6.90
N ASP A 304 14.85 -20.42 6.07
CA ASP A 304 15.08 -20.37 4.62
C ASP A 304 14.33 -19.18 4.00
N GLY A 305 13.06 -18.97 4.43
CA GLY A 305 12.23 -17.86 3.95
C GLY A 305 12.85 -16.49 4.23
N ALA A 306 13.41 -16.28 5.42
CA ALA A 306 14.09 -15.04 5.78
C ALA A 306 15.35 -14.80 4.91
N VAL A 307 16.12 -15.86 4.63
CA VAL A 307 17.29 -15.80 3.73
C VAL A 307 16.85 -15.49 2.28
N ILE A 308 15.79 -16.15 1.80
CA ILE A 308 15.26 -15.88 0.44
C ILE A 308 14.78 -14.43 0.34
N PHE A 309 14.08 -13.91 1.34
CA PHE A 309 13.63 -12.52 1.35
C PHE A 309 14.82 -11.53 1.32
N GLU A 310 15.86 -11.78 2.09
CA GLU A 310 17.09 -10.98 2.06
C GLU A 310 17.80 -11.04 0.69
N ASN A 311 17.85 -12.22 0.08
CA ASN A 311 18.40 -12.38 -1.26
C ASN A 311 17.58 -11.59 -2.30
N LEU A 312 16.25 -11.59 -2.21
CA LEU A 312 15.39 -10.77 -3.07
C LEU A 312 15.63 -9.26 -2.88
N PHE A 313 15.81 -8.81 -1.63
CA PHE A 313 16.15 -7.42 -1.34
C PHE A 313 17.47 -7.02 -2.04
N ASN A 314 18.48 -7.88 -1.98
CA ASN A 314 19.78 -7.65 -2.62
C ASN A 314 19.69 -7.77 -4.16
N GLU A 315 18.98 -8.77 -4.69
CA GLU A 315 18.74 -8.97 -6.12
C GLU A 315 18.04 -7.77 -6.76
N PHE A 316 17.12 -7.15 -6.02
CA PHE A 316 16.45 -5.91 -6.43
C PHE A 316 17.32 -4.67 -6.21
N GLU A 317 18.63 -4.84 -5.92
CA GLU A 317 19.59 -3.76 -5.71
C GLU A 317 19.09 -2.70 -4.71
N LEU A 318 18.36 -3.14 -3.68
CA LEU A 318 18.01 -2.30 -2.55
C LEU A 318 19.15 -2.36 -1.52
N SER A 319 19.51 -1.20 -0.97
CA SER A 319 20.62 -1.09 -0.01
C SER A 319 20.10 -0.71 1.36
N ALA A 320 20.92 -0.93 2.38
CA ALA A 320 20.62 -0.40 3.71
C ALA A 320 20.42 1.13 3.64
N PRO A 321 19.39 1.68 4.28
CA PRO A 321 19.23 3.13 4.36
C PRO A 321 20.41 3.75 5.13
N VAL A 322 20.69 5.02 4.88
CA VAL A 322 21.81 5.74 5.50
C VAL A 322 21.29 6.85 6.38
N ALA A 323 21.72 6.83 7.65
CA ALA A 323 21.46 7.90 8.62
C ALA A 323 22.52 7.83 9.73
N ASP A 324 22.64 8.90 10.53
CA ASP A 324 23.48 8.89 11.72
C ASP A 324 22.85 8.05 12.85
N GLU A 325 23.67 7.35 13.65
CA GLU A 325 23.18 6.47 14.72
C GLU A 325 22.33 7.22 15.75
N SER A 326 22.67 8.46 16.06
CA SER A 326 21.87 9.32 16.96
C SER A 326 20.47 9.60 16.41
N LEU A 327 20.33 9.78 15.08
CA LEU A 327 19.05 9.97 14.43
C LEU A 327 18.23 8.67 14.45
N VAL A 328 18.87 7.53 14.23
CA VAL A 328 18.21 6.21 14.28
C VAL A 328 17.65 5.91 15.67
N ALA A 329 18.33 6.33 16.75
CA ALA A 329 17.79 6.22 18.10
C ALA A 329 16.48 7.03 18.26
N THR A 330 16.37 8.21 17.64
CA THR A 330 15.11 8.99 17.66
C THR A 330 14.00 8.32 16.86
N PHE A 331 14.32 7.59 15.78
CA PHE A 331 13.34 6.80 15.05
C PHE A 331 12.68 5.75 15.94
N ALA A 332 13.49 5.02 16.74
CA ALA A 332 12.98 4.00 17.63
C ALA A 332 12.03 4.56 18.70
N GLU A 333 12.32 5.75 19.23
CA GLU A 333 11.46 6.42 20.21
C GLU A 333 10.09 6.85 19.63
N SER A 334 10.03 7.13 18.35
CA SER A 334 8.82 7.67 17.68
C SER A 334 7.90 6.60 17.11
N VAL A 335 8.30 5.31 17.10
CA VAL A 335 7.43 4.23 16.60
C VAL A 335 6.20 4.09 17.50
N ASN A 336 5.02 4.14 16.87
CA ASN A 336 3.76 3.99 17.59
C ASN A 336 3.60 2.55 18.12
N PRO A 337 3.61 2.33 19.46
CA PRO A 337 3.54 0.98 20.03
C PRO A 337 2.27 0.22 19.66
N SER A 338 1.15 0.93 19.44
CA SER A 338 -0.12 0.27 19.10
C SER A 338 -0.07 -0.47 17.76
N ARG A 339 0.78 -0.01 16.84
CA ARG A 339 0.97 -0.67 15.54
C ARG A 339 1.84 -1.92 15.62
N LEU A 340 2.70 -2.01 16.64
CA LEU A 340 3.51 -3.19 16.90
C LEU A 340 2.67 -4.36 17.44
N LEU A 341 1.52 -4.10 18.04
CA LEU A 341 0.63 -5.12 18.60
C LEU A 341 0.02 -6.06 17.54
N ASN A 342 0.06 -5.69 16.26
CA ASN A 342 -0.39 -6.57 15.18
C ASN A 342 0.65 -7.64 14.82
N ASN A 343 1.91 -7.47 15.25
CA ASN A 343 2.99 -8.40 14.99
C ASN A 343 2.85 -9.64 15.90
N PRO A 344 3.07 -10.87 15.42
CA PRO A 344 2.84 -12.08 16.23
C PRO A 344 3.90 -12.31 17.33
N THR A 345 5.00 -11.56 17.29
CA THR A 345 6.06 -11.54 18.31
C THR A 345 6.13 -10.15 18.91
N THR A 346 6.17 -10.06 20.22
CA THR A 346 6.27 -8.79 20.96
C THR A 346 7.58 -8.08 20.62
N LEU A 347 7.46 -6.79 20.32
CA LEU A 347 8.58 -5.88 20.12
C LEU A 347 8.42 -4.71 21.11
N ASP A 348 9.40 -4.53 21.99
CA ASP A 348 9.50 -3.33 22.81
C ASP A 348 10.45 -2.30 22.17
N LYS A 349 10.64 -1.15 22.81
CA LYS A 349 11.50 -0.08 22.28
C LYS A 349 12.94 -0.50 22.09
N SER A 350 13.46 -1.35 22.97
CA SER A 350 14.85 -1.83 22.88
C SER A 350 15.03 -2.78 21.72
N ASP A 351 14.04 -3.60 21.43
CA ASP A 351 14.00 -4.49 20.27
C ASP A 351 13.95 -3.68 18.97
N VAL A 352 13.08 -2.66 18.94
CA VAL A 352 12.96 -1.75 17.78
C VAL A 352 14.30 -1.07 17.49
N LEU A 353 15.00 -0.59 18.51
CA LEU A 353 16.33 0.01 18.35
C LEU A 353 17.35 -1.01 17.83
N THR A 354 17.36 -2.23 18.39
CA THR A 354 18.24 -3.31 17.95
C THR A 354 17.98 -3.67 16.48
N ILE A 355 16.73 -3.77 16.09
CA ILE A 355 16.34 -4.04 14.69
C ILE A 355 16.83 -2.90 13.79
N TYR A 356 16.58 -1.63 14.16
CA TYR A 356 17.06 -0.49 13.37
C TYR A 356 18.59 -0.48 13.23
N ARG A 357 19.36 -0.79 14.28
CA ARG A 357 20.83 -0.88 14.18
C ARG A 357 21.28 -1.85 13.10
N LYS A 358 20.59 -3.00 12.96
CA LYS A 358 20.83 -3.98 11.88
C LYS A 358 20.37 -3.46 10.51
N VAL A 359 19.21 -2.80 10.43
CA VAL A 359 18.70 -2.20 9.19
C VAL A 359 19.71 -1.18 8.63
N PHE A 360 20.38 -0.43 9.49
CA PHE A 360 21.36 0.59 9.13
C PHE A 360 22.81 0.09 9.10
N ASN A 361 23.05 -1.20 9.30
CA ASN A 361 24.38 -1.82 9.33
C ASN A 361 25.33 -1.21 10.38
N PHE A 362 24.83 -0.89 11.57
CA PHE A 362 25.67 -0.45 12.70
C PHE A 362 26.22 -1.63 13.53
N GLU A 363 25.73 -2.84 13.28
CA GLU A 363 26.20 -4.09 13.92
C GLU A 363 26.35 -5.22 12.90
#